data_b2e9f6bc3c85d945ceedc3cb9ca25221
#
_entry.id   b2e9f6bc3c85d945ceedc3cb9ca25221
#
_cell.length_a   1.000
_cell.length_b   1.000
_cell.length_c   1.000
_cell.angle_alpha   90.00
_cell.angle_beta   90.00
_cell.angle_gamma   90.00
#
_symmetry.space_group_name_H-M   'P 1'
#
loop_
_entity.id
_entity.type
_entity.pdbx_description
1 polymer ?
#
loop_
_entity_poly.entity_id
_entity_poly.type
_entity_poly.pdbx_seq_one_letter_code
_entity_poly.pdbx_strand_id
1 'polypeptide(L)'
;MRSMDWQIVFYIDNEGNEPVKDFILGQPDRAIAEILHVFKLLRQFNVTLGMPYVRKISRSGIRELRIKHGSDIYRIFFFAHVRRKFILLHGVLKKEDKISEADKNVAIQRMNNYKLRS
;
A
#
# COMPACT_ATOMS: atom_id res chain seq x y z
N MET A 1 -7.33 19.27 -16.93
CA MET A 1 -7.15 18.64 -16.67
C MET A 1 -7.06 18.07 -16.00
N ARG A 2 -6.76 17.63 -15.83
CA ARG A 2 -6.56 17.02 -15.18
C ARG A 2 -6.23 16.00 -14.76
N SER A 3 -6.14 15.93 -14.57
CA SER A 3 -5.52 15.19 -13.93
C SER A 3 -5.40 14.01 -13.82
N MET A 4 -5.13 13.76 -13.67
CA MET A 4 -4.92 12.77 -13.51
C MET A 4 -5.06 11.93 -12.64
N ASP A 5 -5.48 11.23 -12.79
CA ASP A 5 -6.17 10.77 -11.67
C ASP A 5 -5.83 9.36 -11.36
N TRP A 6 -4.82 9.24 -10.52
CA TRP A 6 -4.44 7.94 -10.00
C TRP A 6 -5.47 7.49 -8.98
N GLN A 7 -5.85 6.21 -9.04
CA GLN A 7 -6.79 5.60 -8.12
C GLN A 7 -6.07 4.68 -7.15
N ILE A 8 -6.56 4.65 -5.93
CA ILE A 8 -6.11 3.67 -4.93
C ILE A 8 -7.14 2.56 -4.91
N VAL A 9 -6.69 1.33 -5.13
CA VAL A 9 -7.54 0.15 -5.22
C VAL A 9 -7.10 -0.85 -4.16
N PHE A 10 -8.03 -1.31 -3.34
CA PHE A 10 -7.74 -2.35 -2.35
C PHE A 10 -7.81 -3.71 -3.02
N TYR A 11 -6.75 -4.50 -2.84
CA TYR A 11 -6.76 -5.88 -3.30
C TYR A 11 -7.91 -6.63 -2.62
N ILE A 12 -8.65 -7.40 -3.42
CA ILE A 12 -9.74 -8.25 -2.94
C ILE A 12 -9.31 -9.69 -3.20
N ASP A 13 -9.31 -10.51 -2.15
CA ASP A 13 -8.88 -11.91 -2.31
C ASP A 13 -9.99 -12.77 -2.94
N ASN A 14 -9.71 -14.05 -3.13
CA ASN A 14 -10.66 -14.96 -3.79
C ASN A 14 -11.93 -15.19 -2.99
N GLU A 15 -11.91 -14.86 -1.70
CA GLU A 15 -13.06 -15.01 -0.82
C GLU A 15 -13.84 -13.71 -0.63
N GLY A 16 -13.43 -12.65 -1.32
CA GLY A 16 -14.08 -11.36 -1.23
C GLY A 16 -13.59 -10.46 -0.10
N ASN A 17 -12.54 -10.85 0.60
CA ASN A 17 -11.97 -10.05 1.68
C ASN A 17 -11.06 -8.96 1.13
N GLU A 18 -11.04 -7.82 1.82
CA GLU A 18 -10.17 -6.70 1.48
C GLU A 18 -9.15 -6.50 2.61
N PRO A 19 -8.03 -7.25 2.60
CA PRO A 19 -7.14 -7.30 3.76
C PRO A 19 -6.53 -5.96 4.15
N VAL A 20 -6.18 -5.10 3.20
CA VAL A 20 -5.62 -3.79 3.54
C VAL A 20 -6.68 -2.87 4.13
N LYS A 21 -7.88 -2.87 3.57
CA LYS A 21 -8.98 -2.09 4.11
C LYS A 21 -9.31 -2.52 5.53
N ASP A 22 -9.38 -3.83 5.77
CA ASP A 22 -9.65 -4.37 7.10
C ASP A 22 -8.53 -3.98 8.08
N PHE A 23 -7.28 -4.04 7.62
CA PHE A 23 -6.14 -3.61 8.43
C PHE A 23 -6.28 -2.15 8.86
N ILE A 24 -6.60 -1.26 7.92
CA ILE A 24 -6.75 0.17 8.20
C ILE A 24 -7.89 0.43 9.17
N LEU A 25 -9.04 -0.20 8.93
CA LEU A 25 -10.23 0.01 9.77
C LEU A 25 -10.04 -0.48 11.21
N GLY A 26 -9.07 -1.37 11.43
CA GLY A 26 -8.72 -1.84 12.76
C GLY A 26 -7.81 -0.91 13.54
N GLN A 27 -7.38 0.23 12.97
CA GLN A 27 -6.44 1.13 13.62
C GLN A 27 -7.16 2.26 14.35
N PRO A 28 -6.47 2.95 15.30
CA PRO A 28 -7.07 4.13 15.94
C PRO A 28 -7.40 5.23 14.94
N ASP A 29 -8.39 6.04 15.26
CA ASP A 29 -8.87 7.10 14.36
C ASP A 29 -7.77 8.03 13.88
N ARG A 30 -6.86 8.41 14.77
CA ARG A 30 -5.74 9.30 14.40
C ARG A 30 -4.80 8.64 13.40
N ALA A 31 -4.56 7.34 13.56
CA ALA A 31 -3.73 6.60 12.63
C ALA A 31 -4.41 6.49 11.27
N ILE A 32 -5.72 6.23 11.26
CA ILE A 32 -6.49 6.19 10.02
C ILE A 32 -6.38 7.53 9.29
N ALA A 33 -6.51 8.64 10.02
CA ALA A 33 -6.40 9.97 9.42
C ALA A 33 -5.03 10.19 8.76
N GLU A 34 -3.95 9.74 9.43
CA GLU A 34 -2.60 9.85 8.85
C GLU A 34 -2.44 8.97 7.60
N ILE A 35 -2.99 7.77 7.64
CA ILE A 35 -2.94 6.86 6.48
C ILE A 35 -3.66 7.52 5.30
N LEU A 36 -4.85 8.07 5.52
CA LEU A 36 -5.60 8.71 4.45
C LEU A 36 -4.89 9.95 3.91
N HIS A 37 -4.20 10.69 4.79
CA HIS A 37 -3.39 11.82 4.36
C HIS A 37 -2.28 11.38 3.40
N VAL A 38 -1.58 10.30 3.73
CA VAL A 38 -0.51 9.79 2.87
C VAL A 38 -1.08 9.21 1.57
N PHE A 39 -2.27 8.61 1.60
CA PHE A 39 -2.95 8.20 0.37
C PHE A 39 -3.19 9.39 -0.54
N LYS A 40 -3.59 10.51 0.03
CA LYS A 40 -3.79 11.74 -0.75
C LYS A 40 -2.50 12.19 -1.41
N LEU A 41 -1.37 12.13 -0.68
CA LEU A 41 -0.07 12.45 -1.24
C LEU A 41 0.31 11.49 -2.37
N LEU A 42 0.03 10.21 -2.19
CA LEU A 42 0.33 9.20 -3.21
C LEU A 42 -0.47 9.48 -4.48
N ARG A 43 -1.73 9.83 -4.36
CA ARG A 43 -2.56 10.18 -5.52
C ARG A 43 -2.06 11.45 -6.20
N GLN A 44 -1.64 12.43 -5.43
CA GLN A 44 -1.21 13.73 -5.94
C GLN A 44 0.14 13.65 -6.66
N PHE A 45 1.11 12.98 -6.04
CA PHE A 45 2.47 12.90 -6.58
C PHE A 45 2.74 11.60 -7.34
N ASN A 46 1.86 10.62 -7.20
CA ASN A 46 1.83 9.32 -7.87
C ASN A 46 3.22 8.63 -7.88
N VAL A 47 3.72 8.22 -9.03
CA VAL A 47 4.97 7.45 -9.10
C VAL A 47 6.21 8.26 -8.73
N THR A 48 6.09 9.58 -8.62
CA THR A 48 7.22 10.42 -8.20
C THR A 48 7.33 10.56 -6.68
N LEU A 49 6.33 10.10 -5.92
CA LEU A 49 6.39 10.17 -4.47
C LEU A 49 7.50 9.24 -3.96
N GLY A 50 8.46 9.78 -3.26
CA GLY A 50 9.60 9.02 -2.76
C GLY A 50 9.71 9.09 -1.24
N MET A 51 10.92 8.86 -0.72
CA MET A 51 11.17 8.95 0.70
C MET A 51 10.77 10.31 1.26
N PRO A 52 10.26 10.37 2.50
CA PRO A 52 10.14 9.28 3.46
C PRO A 52 8.91 8.39 3.29
N TYR A 53 8.06 8.65 2.31
CA TYR A 53 6.76 7.99 2.21
C TYR A 53 6.78 6.68 1.42
N VAL A 54 7.62 6.59 0.39
CA VAL A 54 7.64 5.43 -0.51
C VAL A 54 9.07 4.95 -0.70
N ARG A 55 9.26 3.62 -0.62
CA ARG A 55 10.54 3.01 -1.01
C ARG A 55 10.29 1.69 -1.74
N LYS A 56 11.21 1.34 -2.64
CA LYS A 56 11.15 0.06 -3.33
C LYS A 56 11.61 -1.05 -2.39
N ILE A 57 10.95 -2.19 -2.46
CA ILE A 57 11.30 -3.33 -1.62
C ILE A 57 11.71 -4.57 -2.40
N SER A 58 11.47 -4.61 -3.71
CA SER A 58 11.86 -5.75 -4.52
C SER A 58 11.91 -5.37 -5.98
N ARG A 59 12.48 -6.26 -6.80
CA ARG A 59 12.54 -6.08 -8.24
C ARG A 59 11.21 -6.33 -8.93
N SER A 60 10.24 -6.90 -8.22
CA SER A 60 8.92 -7.20 -8.77
C SER A 60 8.08 -5.97 -9.05
N GLY A 61 8.52 -4.80 -8.60
CA GLY A 61 7.74 -3.57 -8.73
C GLY A 61 6.96 -3.22 -7.48
N ILE A 62 7.04 -4.04 -6.45
CA ILE A 62 6.35 -3.77 -5.19
C ILE A 62 7.10 -2.68 -4.43
N ARG A 63 6.34 -1.74 -3.90
CA ARG A 63 6.85 -0.64 -3.09
C ARG A 63 6.16 -0.64 -1.73
N GLU A 64 6.79 0.01 -0.78
CA GLU A 64 6.26 0.17 0.56
C GLU A 64 5.84 1.62 0.76
N LEU A 65 4.57 1.81 1.16
CA LEU A 65 4.09 3.10 1.62
C LEU A 65 4.28 3.14 3.14
N ARG A 66 4.96 4.15 3.63
CA ARG A 66 5.35 4.27 5.03
C ARG A 66 4.59 5.42 5.67
N ILE A 67 3.84 5.12 6.70
CA ILE A 67 3.07 6.14 7.43
C ILE A 67 3.49 6.10 8.89
N LYS A 68 4.15 7.17 9.34
CA LYS A 68 4.55 7.29 10.75
C LYS A 68 3.44 7.89 11.57
N HIS A 69 3.20 7.30 12.73
CA HIS A 69 2.27 7.86 13.70
C HIS A 69 2.79 7.54 15.11
N GLY A 70 3.32 8.55 15.79
CA GLY A 70 4.01 8.34 17.06
C GLY A 70 5.26 7.50 16.85
N SER A 71 5.40 6.43 17.62
CA SER A 71 6.51 5.49 17.46
C SER A 71 6.19 4.34 16.50
N ASP A 72 4.98 4.31 15.97
CA ASP A 72 4.54 3.24 15.07
C ASP A 72 4.80 3.60 13.63
N ILE A 73 5.03 2.57 12.82
CA ILE A 73 5.15 2.72 11.36
C ILE A 73 4.15 1.76 10.73
N TYR A 74 3.16 2.33 10.08
CA TYR A 74 2.22 1.56 9.27
C TYR A 74 2.81 1.40 7.89
N ARG A 75 2.87 0.17 7.41
CA ARG A 75 3.49 -0.16 6.14
C ARG A 75 2.47 -0.83 5.25
N ILE A 76 2.28 -0.25 4.07
CA ILE A 76 1.33 -0.79 3.10
C ILE A 76 2.09 -1.08 1.82
N PHE A 77 2.11 -2.34 1.41
CA PHE A 77 2.78 -2.77 0.20
C PHE A 77 1.84 -2.64 -0.98
N PHE A 78 2.34 -2.07 -2.06
CA PHE A 78 1.52 -1.79 -3.22
C PHE A 78 2.35 -1.88 -4.50
N PHE A 79 1.66 -1.90 -5.64
CA PHE A 79 2.33 -1.76 -6.93
C PHE A 79 1.48 -0.88 -7.84
N ALA A 80 2.14 -0.27 -8.82
CA ALA A 80 1.47 0.54 -9.82
C ALA A 80 1.03 -0.38 -10.97
N HIS A 81 -0.24 -0.32 -11.30
CA HIS A 81 -0.82 -1.13 -12.37
C HIS A 81 -1.27 -0.22 -13.52
N VAL A 82 -1.61 -0.83 -14.65
CA VAL A 82 -2.06 -0.07 -15.82
C VAL A 82 -3.28 0.79 -15.47
N ARG A 83 -3.51 1.84 -16.27
CA ARG A 83 -4.61 2.77 -16.09
C ARG A 83 -4.53 3.57 -14.79
N ARG A 84 -3.31 3.86 -14.35
CA ARG A 84 -3.07 4.75 -13.20
C ARG A 84 -3.74 4.25 -11.92
N LYS A 85 -3.51 2.99 -11.59
CA LYS A 85 -4.02 2.38 -10.36
C LYS A 85 -2.86 1.97 -9.46
N PHE A 86 -2.99 2.29 -8.19
CA PHE A 86 -2.14 1.72 -7.15
C PHE A 86 -2.93 0.63 -6.45
N ILE A 87 -2.43 -0.59 -6.52
CA ILE A 87 -3.10 -1.74 -5.92
C ILE A 87 -2.46 -2.01 -4.58
N LEU A 88 -3.23 -1.86 -3.51
CA LEU A 88 -2.75 -2.06 -2.15
C LEU A 88 -2.89 -3.53 -1.78
N LEU A 89 -1.77 -4.16 -1.46
CA LEU A 89 -1.67 -5.62 -1.36
C LEU A 89 -1.67 -6.14 0.07
N HIS A 90 -0.96 -5.47 0.97
CA HIS A 90 -0.72 -5.99 2.31
C HIS A 90 -0.39 -4.85 3.25
N GLY A 91 -0.90 -4.89 4.46
CA GLY A 91 -0.64 -3.87 5.47
C GLY A 91 -0.13 -4.50 6.75
N VAL A 92 0.89 -3.90 7.35
CA VAL A 92 1.44 -4.36 8.62
C VAL A 92 1.81 -3.18 9.49
N LEU A 93 1.73 -3.39 10.79
CA LEU A 93 2.20 -2.44 11.79
C LEU A 93 3.42 -3.04 12.46
N LYS A 94 4.57 -2.41 12.27
CA LYS A 94 5.82 -2.89 12.88
C LYS A 94 6.63 -1.71 13.37
N LYS A 95 7.34 -1.92 14.47
CA LYS A 95 8.24 -0.92 15.01
C LYS A 95 9.63 -1.01 14.41
N GLU A 96 9.97 -2.17 13.85
CA GLU A 96 11.27 -2.39 13.21
C GLU A 96 11.23 -1.97 11.76
N ASP A 97 12.36 -1.48 11.27
CA ASP A 97 12.44 -1.03 9.88
C ASP A 97 12.57 -2.18 8.88
N LYS A 98 12.99 -3.33 9.36
CA LYS A 98 13.21 -4.50 8.51
C LYS A 98 11.89 -5.12 8.06
N ILE A 99 11.78 -5.43 6.77
CA ILE A 99 10.62 -6.10 6.20
C ILE A 99 10.88 -7.60 6.23
N SER A 100 9.93 -8.36 6.77
CA SER A 100 10.08 -9.82 6.84
C SER A 100 9.85 -10.47 5.48
N GLU A 101 10.49 -11.62 5.27
CA GLU A 101 10.25 -12.39 4.05
C GLU A 101 8.79 -12.84 3.93
N ALA A 102 8.15 -13.14 5.08
CA ALA A 102 6.75 -13.53 5.08
C ALA A 102 5.85 -12.41 4.51
N ASP A 103 6.09 -11.17 4.92
CA ASP A 103 5.31 -10.03 4.43
C ASP A 103 5.56 -9.79 2.95
N LYS A 104 6.82 -9.89 2.49
CA LYS A 104 7.14 -9.77 1.08
C LYS A 104 6.42 -10.84 0.26
N ASN A 105 6.43 -12.07 0.74
CA ASN A 105 5.80 -13.20 0.03
C ASN A 105 4.30 -13.01 -0.09
N VAL A 106 3.64 -12.53 0.96
CA VAL A 106 2.20 -12.24 0.91
C VAL A 106 1.93 -11.19 -0.17
N ALA A 107 2.72 -10.12 -0.20
CA ALA A 107 2.52 -9.05 -1.18
C ALA A 107 2.73 -9.59 -2.61
N ILE A 108 3.76 -10.38 -2.83
CA ILE A 108 4.06 -10.95 -4.14
C ILE A 108 2.93 -11.88 -4.61
N GLN A 109 2.46 -12.76 -3.73
CA GLN A 109 1.36 -13.65 -4.06
C GLN A 109 0.10 -12.89 -4.47
N ARG A 110 -0.23 -11.86 -3.71
CA ARG A 110 -1.42 -11.06 -3.99
C ARG A 110 -1.27 -10.28 -5.28
N MET A 111 -0.09 -9.74 -5.56
CA MET A 111 0.17 -9.06 -6.82
C MET A 111 -0.03 -10.00 -8.00
N ASN A 112 0.55 -11.19 -7.92
CA ASN A 112 0.41 -12.18 -8.98
C ASN A 112 -1.05 -12.59 -9.17
N ASN A 113 -1.76 -12.81 -8.07
CA ASN A 113 -3.18 -13.14 -8.11
C ASN A 113 -4.00 -12.04 -8.78
N TYR A 114 -3.72 -10.79 -8.42
CA TYR A 114 -4.41 -9.65 -9.03
C TYR A 114 -4.18 -9.60 -10.53
N LYS A 115 -2.94 -9.76 -10.95
CA LYS A 115 -2.58 -9.72 -12.39
C LYS A 115 -3.25 -10.83 -13.17
N LEU A 116 -3.39 -12.01 -12.59
CA LEU A 116 -4.04 -13.13 -13.25
C LEU A 116 -5.54 -12.90 -13.45
N ARG A 117 -6.17 -12.13 -12.56
CA ARG A 117 -7.61 -11.89 -12.63
C ARG A 117 -7.98 -10.65 -13.45
N SER A 118 -7.02 -9.83 -13.79
CA SER A 118 -7.29 -8.54 -14.45
C SER A 118 -7.01 -8.55 -15.94
#